data_1082c7116f06b09fd5ef28a1c4d8291d
#
_entry.id   1082c7116f06b09fd5ef28a1c4d8291d
#
_cell.length_a   1.000
_cell.length_b   1.000
_cell.length_c   1.000
_cell.angle_alpha   90.00
_cell.angle_beta   90.00
_cell.angle_gamma   90.00
#
_symmetry.space_group_name_H-M   'P 1'
#
loop_
_entity.id
_entity.type
_entity.pdbx_description
1 polymer ?
#
loop_
_entity_poly.entity_id
_entity_poly.type
_entity_poly.pdbx_seq_one_letter_code
_entity_poly.pdbx_strand_id
1 'polypeptide(L)'
;GKIMDSTIYINTEAQADFSIRQSGAFARMYISSAEGEYSTTLHDLLDHPGLKIRYADDIRVEVWNKFITNCAINVITAYYEDTFAGVFARPQGKEEFHTLLHEAYTIGKAQGVDLADDLVDTIYHRVIGQKNQNVTSSLAHDVMARRPNELETFSGYLVKTAEKLGIDIPLSKKFYEALKERTSSE
;
A
#
# COMPACT_ATOMS: atom_id res chain seq x y z
N GLY A 1 -8.19 -28.06 -1.12
CA GLY A 1 -7.59 -27.18 -0.12
C GLY A 1 -8.45 -25.93 0.06
N LYS A 2 -8.34 -25.26 1.20
CA LYS A 2 -8.99 -23.95 1.44
C LYS A 2 -8.00 -22.84 1.07
N ILE A 3 -8.51 -21.78 0.44
CA ILE A 3 -7.77 -20.54 0.19
C ILE A 3 -8.16 -19.56 1.28
N MET A 4 -7.18 -18.86 1.84
CA MET A 4 -7.40 -17.83 2.86
C MET A 4 -6.79 -16.52 2.37
N ASP A 5 -7.52 -15.44 2.53
CA ASP A 5 -7.01 -14.11 2.24
C ASP A 5 -6.02 -13.67 3.31
N SER A 6 -4.97 -12.99 2.88
CA SER A 6 -3.95 -12.49 3.78
C SER A 6 -3.31 -11.20 3.27
N THR A 7 -2.70 -10.45 4.18
CA THR A 7 -1.81 -9.34 3.83
C THR A 7 -0.56 -9.36 4.69
N ILE A 8 0.60 -9.09 4.10
CA ILE A 8 1.89 -9.08 4.80
C ILE A 8 2.57 -7.71 4.73
N TYR A 9 3.15 -7.29 5.84
CA TYR A 9 4.01 -6.12 5.95
C TYR A 9 5.45 -6.60 6.15
N ILE A 10 6.25 -6.48 5.11
CA ILE A 10 7.65 -6.87 5.07
C ILE A 10 8.39 -5.97 4.09
N ASN A 11 9.60 -5.59 4.42
CA ASN A 11 10.49 -4.89 3.50
C ASN A 11 11.56 -5.86 3.01
N THR A 12 11.55 -6.15 1.73
CA THR A 12 12.51 -7.06 1.10
C THR A 12 13.09 -6.43 -0.16
N GLU A 13 14.34 -6.80 -0.45
CA GLU A 13 15.05 -6.39 -1.65
C GLU A 13 15.74 -7.60 -2.27
N ALA A 14 15.49 -7.83 -3.56
CA ALA A 14 16.21 -8.85 -4.32
C ALA A 14 17.64 -8.40 -4.59
N GLN A 15 18.62 -9.27 -4.35
CA GLN A 15 20.03 -9.02 -4.59
C GLN A 15 20.47 -9.62 -5.92
N ALA A 16 21.63 -9.17 -6.43
CA ALA A 16 22.17 -9.64 -7.71
C ALA A 16 22.53 -11.13 -7.72
N ASP A 17 22.77 -11.73 -6.55
CA ASP A 17 23.05 -13.16 -6.37
C ASP A 17 21.78 -14.02 -6.18
N PHE A 18 20.61 -13.46 -6.49
CA PHE A 18 19.28 -14.05 -6.30
C PHE A 18 18.88 -14.29 -4.83
N SER A 19 19.66 -13.82 -3.87
CA SER A 19 19.22 -13.80 -2.47
C SER A 19 18.22 -12.67 -2.23
N ILE A 20 17.46 -12.78 -1.12
CA ILE A 20 16.52 -11.75 -0.70
C ILE A 20 17.00 -11.18 0.63
N ARG A 21 17.24 -9.88 0.65
CA ARG A 21 17.55 -9.17 1.89
C ARG A 21 16.27 -8.63 2.50
N GLN A 22 15.97 -9.04 3.73
CA GLN A 22 14.93 -8.40 4.53
C GLN A 22 15.54 -7.24 5.32
N SER A 23 14.89 -6.09 5.29
CA SER A 23 15.19 -4.95 6.16
C SER A 23 14.10 -4.81 7.23
N GLY A 24 14.53 -4.50 8.47
CA GLY A 24 13.64 -4.46 9.63
C GLY A 24 13.69 -5.72 10.49
N ALA A 25 13.20 -5.61 11.71
CA ALA A 25 13.37 -6.65 12.74
C ALA A 25 12.42 -7.85 12.57
N PHE A 26 11.27 -7.67 11.90
CA PHE A 26 10.27 -8.73 11.70
C PHE A 26 9.30 -8.41 10.56
N ALA A 27 8.67 -9.46 10.05
CA ALA A 27 7.48 -9.35 9.20
C ALA A 27 6.20 -9.44 10.06
N ARG A 28 5.12 -8.81 9.60
CA ARG A 28 3.79 -8.97 10.18
C ARG A 28 2.84 -9.43 9.10
N MET A 29 2.09 -10.48 9.38
CA MET A 29 1.10 -11.04 8.48
C MET A 29 -0.26 -11.03 9.17
N TYR A 30 -1.28 -10.55 8.46
CA TYR A 30 -2.68 -10.72 8.84
C TYR A 30 -3.28 -11.76 7.93
N ILE A 31 -4.06 -12.66 8.52
CA ILE A 31 -4.80 -13.70 7.80
C ILE A 31 -6.26 -13.68 8.25
N SER A 32 -7.16 -14.05 7.36
CA SER A 32 -8.58 -14.15 7.70
C SER A 32 -8.74 -15.16 8.85
N SER A 33 -9.62 -14.84 9.81
CA SER A 33 -9.97 -15.78 10.86
C SER A 33 -10.58 -17.01 10.21
N ALA A 34 -9.98 -18.18 10.47
CA ALA A 34 -10.55 -19.45 10.09
C ALA A 34 -11.19 -20.09 11.32
N GLU A 35 -12.40 -20.56 11.18
CA GLU A 35 -13.02 -21.32 12.26
C GLU A 35 -12.30 -22.67 12.47
N GLY A 36 -12.02 -23.01 13.73
CA GLY A 36 -11.61 -24.33 14.17
C GLY A 36 -10.17 -24.75 13.85
N GLU A 37 -9.98 -26.02 13.53
CA GLU A 37 -8.71 -26.73 13.39
C GLU A 37 -7.71 -26.10 12.38
N TYR A 38 -8.21 -25.37 11.38
CA TYR A 38 -7.35 -24.71 10.37
C TYR A 38 -6.54 -23.55 10.94
N SER A 39 -7.07 -22.82 11.89
CA SER A 39 -6.39 -21.69 12.51
C SER A 39 -5.14 -22.17 13.28
N THR A 40 -5.25 -23.26 14.02
CA THR A 40 -4.14 -23.85 14.79
C THR A 40 -3.07 -24.42 13.86
N THR A 41 -3.50 -25.23 12.87
CA THR A 41 -2.56 -25.82 11.90
C THR A 41 -1.80 -24.77 11.11
N LEU A 42 -2.46 -23.69 10.68
CA LEU A 42 -1.82 -22.63 9.94
C LEU A 42 -0.87 -21.82 10.82
N HIS A 43 -1.25 -21.57 12.07
CA HIS A 43 -0.36 -20.91 13.05
C HIS A 43 0.92 -21.73 13.23
N ASP A 44 0.80 -23.03 13.46
CA ASP A 44 1.95 -23.93 13.70
C ASP A 44 2.86 -24.03 12.46
N LEU A 45 2.28 -24.00 11.25
CA LEU A 45 3.05 -24.02 10.00
C LEU A 45 3.80 -22.72 9.73
N LEU A 46 3.26 -21.59 10.14
CA LEU A 46 3.79 -20.27 9.87
C LEU A 46 4.54 -19.66 11.07
N ASP A 47 4.52 -20.34 12.23
CA ASP A 47 5.18 -19.83 13.43
C ASP A 47 6.68 -19.75 13.20
N HIS A 48 7.19 -18.53 13.20
CA HIS A 48 8.60 -18.23 13.02
C HIS A 48 8.98 -17.00 13.84
N PRO A 49 10.12 -16.99 14.53
CA PRO A 49 10.55 -15.85 15.37
C PRO A 49 10.56 -14.49 14.66
N GLY A 50 10.77 -14.46 13.36
CA GLY A 50 10.77 -13.25 12.53
C GLY A 50 9.42 -12.87 11.92
N LEU A 51 8.38 -13.70 12.08
CA LEU A 51 7.05 -13.48 11.49
C LEU A 51 5.98 -13.37 12.57
N LYS A 52 5.36 -12.19 12.71
CA LYS A 52 4.22 -12.00 13.61
C LYS A 52 2.93 -12.22 12.85
N ILE A 53 2.22 -13.29 13.18
CA ILE A 53 0.91 -13.61 12.62
C ILE A 53 -0.18 -13.01 13.49
N ARG A 54 -1.20 -12.46 12.86
CA ARG A 54 -2.43 -11.98 13.48
C ARG A 54 -3.63 -12.47 12.69
N TYR A 55 -4.66 -12.88 13.40
CA TYR A 55 -5.95 -13.20 12.80
C TYR A 55 -6.80 -11.93 12.74
N ALA A 56 -7.45 -11.71 11.62
CA ALA A 56 -8.36 -10.60 11.41
C ALA A 56 -9.78 -11.11 11.26
N ASP A 57 -10.72 -10.54 11.99
CA ASP A 57 -12.14 -10.89 11.92
C ASP A 57 -12.70 -10.50 10.53
N ASP A 58 -12.34 -9.33 10.04
CA ASP A 58 -12.54 -8.94 8.65
C ASP A 58 -11.20 -8.59 8.00
N ILE A 59 -10.66 -9.53 7.25
CA ILE A 59 -9.38 -9.35 6.54
C ILE A 59 -9.41 -8.21 5.54
N ARG A 60 -10.59 -7.83 5.03
CA ARG A 60 -10.74 -6.72 4.08
C ARG A 60 -10.26 -5.41 4.70
N VAL A 61 -10.46 -5.21 6.00
CA VAL A 61 -9.97 -4.03 6.73
C VAL A 61 -8.45 -3.93 6.64
N GLU A 62 -7.74 -5.02 6.91
CA GLU A 62 -6.28 -5.04 6.88
C GLU A 62 -5.72 -4.90 5.45
N VAL A 63 -6.37 -5.52 4.48
CA VAL A 63 -6.03 -5.37 3.06
C VAL A 63 -6.21 -3.91 2.63
N TRP A 64 -7.33 -3.29 2.98
CA TRP A 64 -7.60 -1.90 2.63
C TRP A 64 -6.71 -0.90 3.36
N ASN A 65 -6.35 -1.14 4.63
CA ASN A 65 -5.37 -0.32 5.34
C ASN A 65 -4.04 -0.26 4.60
N LYS A 66 -3.56 -1.41 4.12
CA LYS A 66 -2.34 -1.49 3.31
C LYS A 66 -2.53 -0.85 1.93
N PHE A 67 -3.65 -1.13 1.27
CA PHE A 67 -3.96 -0.63 -0.06
C PHE A 67 -4.03 0.90 -0.09
N ILE A 68 -4.75 1.53 0.85
CA ILE A 68 -4.84 2.99 1.00
C ILE A 68 -3.45 3.61 1.18
N THR A 69 -2.65 3.01 2.08
CA THR A 69 -1.26 3.47 2.30
C THR A 69 -0.45 3.42 1.00
N ASN A 70 -0.54 2.30 0.27
CA ASN A 70 0.22 2.10 -0.97
C ASN A 70 -0.28 3.01 -2.10
N CYS A 71 -1.58 3.20 -2.26
CA CYS A 71 -2.15 4.11 -3.26
C CYS A 71 -1.66 5.55 -3.09
N ALA A 72 -1.44 5.99 -1.86
CA ALA A 72 -0.94 7.34 -1.61
C ALA A 72 0.60 7.41 -1.71
N ILE A 73 1.33 6.57 -0.97
CA ILE A 73 2.79 6.60 -0.88
C ILE A 73 3.44 6.27 -2.23
N ASN A 74 3.02 5.17 -2.85
CA ASN A 74 3.64 4.72 -4.09
C ASN A 74 3.43 5.73 -5.21
N VAL A 75 2.23 6.27 -5.30
CA VAL A 75 1.84 7.17 -6.38
C VAL A 75 2.52 8.52 -6.24
N ILE A 76 2.53 9.12 -5.05
CA ILE A 76 3.11 10.45 -4.86
C ILE A 76 4.64 10.44 -5.05
N THR A 77 5.33 9.40 -4.55
CA THR A 77 6.78 9.28 -4.72
C THR A 77 7.17 8.98 -6.18
N ALA A 78 6.38 8.15 -6.87
CA ALA A 78 6.59 7.88 -8.30
C ALA A 78 6.29 9.11 -9.17
N TYR A 79 5.23 9.87 -8.85
CA TYR A 79 4.87 11.07 -9.59
C TYR A 79 5.96 12.15 -9.52
N TYR A 80 6.54 12.36 -8.33
CA TYR A 80 7.61 13.32 -8.12
C TYR A 80 9.01 12.76 -8.34
N GLU A 81 9.15 11.45 -8.54
CA GLU A 81 10.43 10.73 -8.66
C GLU A 81 11.38 11.07 -7.50
N ASP A 82 10.84 11.08 -6.28
CA ASP A 82 11.53 11.62 -5.11
C ASP A 82 11.35 10.72 -3.87
N THR A 83 12.14 11.01 -2.85
CA THR A 83 11.97 10.43 -1.50
C THR A 83 10.82 11.07 -0.75
N PHE A 84 10.41 10.49 0.38
CA PHE A 84 9.41 11.11 1.25
C PHE A 84 9.87 12.51 1.72
N ALA A 85 11.15 12.66 2.06
CA ALA A 85 11.70 13.96 2.44
C ALA A 85 11.53 14.99 1.32
N GLY A 86 11.85 14.64 0.09
CA GLY A 86 11.71 15.52 -1.06
C GLY A 86 10.26 15.87 -1.37
N VAL A 87 9.37 14.87 -1.33
CA VAL A 87 7.93 15.10 -1.50
C VAL A 87 7.38 16.04 -0.43
N PHE A 88 7.66 15.77 0.86
CA PHE A 88 7.10 16.55 1.97
C PHE A 88 7.76 17.91 2.19
N ALA A 89 8.90 18.17 1.55
CA ALA A 89 9.51 19.50 1.48
C ALA A 89 8.81 20.42 0.46
N ARG A 90 8.01 19.88 -0.46
CA ARG A 90 7.23 20.66 -1.43
C ARG A 90 6.08 21.38 -0.74
N PRO A 91 5.72 22.60 -1.16
CA PRO A 91 4.65 23.37 -0.53
C PRO A 91 3.32 22.60 -0.39
N GLN A 92 2.94 21.84 -1.44
CA GLN A 92 1.70 21.06 -1.49
C GLN A 92 1.86 19.58 -1.12
N GLY A 93 3.10 19.07 -0.96
CA GLY A 93 3.35 17.61 -0.88
C GLY A 93 2.63 16.91 0.27
N LYS A 94 2.54 17.55 1.44
CA LYS A 94 1.82 16.99 2.60
C LYS A 94 0.31 16.99 2.40
N GLU A 95 -0.23 18.05 1.81
CA GLU A 95 -1.66 18.19 1.50
C GLU A 95 -2.07 17.18 0.42
N GLU A 96 -1.29 17.07 -0.64
CA GLU A 96 -1.53 16.07 -1.69
C GLU A 96 -1.46 14.64 -1.14
N PHE A 97 -0.50 14.33 -0.28
CA PHE A 97 -0.42 13.03 0.37
C PHE A 97 -1.67 12.72 1.20
N HIS A 98 -2.13 13.69 2.02
CA HIS A 98 -3.36 13.53 2.79
C HIS A 98 -4.59 13.35 1.90
N THR A 99 -4.69 14.11 0.82
CA THR A 99 -5.78 14.01 -0.16
C THR A 99 -5.82 12.63 -0.84
N LEU A 100 -4.67 12.11 -1.27
CA LEU A 100 -4.59 10.76 -1.86
C LEU A 100 -5.04 9.67 -0.88
N LEU A 101 -4.65 9.78 0.39
CA LEU A 101 -5.14 8.86 1.44
C LEU A 101 -6.67 8.93 1.57
N HIS A 102 -7.23 10.14 1.61
CA HIS A 102 -8.66 10.36 1.77
C HIS A 102 -9.47 9.86 0.56
N GLU A 103 -8.99 10.11 -0.66
CA GLU A 103 -9.63 9.60 -1.87
C GLU A 103 -9.68 8.06 -1.88
N ALA A 104 -8.57 7.39 -1.56
CA ALA A 104 -8.53 5.94 -1.46
C ALA A 104 -9.41 5.39 -0.31
N TYR A 105 -9.42 6.06 0.84
CA TYR A 105 -10.29 5.73 1.96
C TYR A 105 -11.78 5.82 1.58
N THR A 106 -12.17 6.88 0.86
CA THR A 106 -13.55 7.07 0.41
C THR A 106 -14.04 5.90 -0.46
N ILE A 107 -13.18 5.40 -1.34
CA ILE A 107 -13.50 4.23 -2.17
C ILE A 107 -13.64 2.96 -1.31
N GLY A 108 -12.76 2.77 -0.31
CA GLY A 108 -12.85 1.63 0.62
C GLY A 108 -14.15 1.62 1.41
N LYS A 109 -14.56 2.75 1.96
CA LYS A 109 -15.85 2.90 2.68
C LYS A 109 -17.03 2.64 1.73
N ALA A 110 -16.99 3.15 0.51
CA ALA A 110 -18.03 2.93 -0.50
C ALA A 110 -18.15 1.47 -0.94
N GLN A 111 -17.08 0.67 -0.79
CA GLN A 111 -17.11 -0.79 -1.00
C GLN A 111 -17.61 -1.58 0.22
N GLY A 112 -18.08 -0.90 1.26
CA GLY A 112 -18.63 -1.54 2.45
C GLY A 112 -17.56 -2.13 3.38
N VAL A 113 -16.33 -1.62 3.33
CA VAL A 113 -15.28 -2.01 4.30
C VAL A 113 -15.41 -1.14 5.55
N ASP A 114 -15.39 -1.75 6.71
CA ASP A 114 -15.54 -1.08 8.00
C ASP A 114 -14.19 -0.46 8.45
N LEU A 115 -13.76 0.56 7.71
CA LEU A 115 -12.55 1.30 8.00
C LEU A 115 -12.78 2.28 9.15
N ALA A 116 -11.81 2.38 10.06
CA ALA A 116 -11.86 3.33 11.16
C ALA A 116 -11.92 4.79 10.65
N ASP A 117 -12.71 5.63 11.33
CA ASP A 117 -12.92 7.02 10.88
C ASP A 117 -11.64 7.88 10.96
N ASP A 118 -10.72 7.54 11.86
CA ASP A 118 -9.42 8.20 12.03
C ASP A 118 -8.28 7.57 11.21
N LEU A 119 -8.59 6.61 10.33
CA LEU A 119 -7.57 5.84 9.60
C LEU A 119 -6.66 6.74 8.76
N VAL A 120 -7.22 7.72 8.06
CA VAL A 120 -6.46 8.65 7.21
C VAL A 120 -5.44 9.42 8.05
N ASP A 121 -5.88 10.00 9.16
CA ASP A 121 -5.00 10.76 10.06
C ASP A 121 -3.95 9.86 10.71
N THR A 122 -4.34 8.65 11.11
CA THR A 122 -3.42 7.65 11.68
C THR A 122 -2.31 7.28 10.68
N ILE A 123 -2.64 7.03 9.41
CA ILE A 123 -1.64 6.74 8.38
C ILE A 123 -0.78 7.96 8.11
N TYR A 124 -1.40 9.13 7.95
CA TYR A 124 -0.72 10.39 7.67
C TYR A 124 0.35 10.70 8.72
N HIS A 125 -0.03 10.71 10.01
CA HIS A 125 0.91 11.00 11.10
C HIS A 125 2.00 9.93 11.23
N ARG A 126 1.68 8.65 11.02
CA ARG A 126 2.66 7.57 11.02
C ARG A 126 3.71 7.75 9.93
N VAL A 127 3.31 8.13 8.71
CA VAL A 127 4.23 8.27 7.58
C VAL A 127 5.07 9.53 7.72
N ILE A 128 4.47 10.66 8.06
CA ILE A 128 5.21 11.91 8.28
C ILE A 128 6.16 11.83 9.47
N GLY A 129 5.78 11.09 10.52
CA GLY A 129 6.59 10.88 11.71
C GLY A 129 7.70 9.83 11.58
N GLN A 130 7.89 9.21 10.44
CA GLN A 130 8.97 8.23 10.24
C GLN A 130 10.34 8.88 10.39
N LYS A 131 11.25 8.21 11.12
CA LYS A 131 12.61 8.70 11.37
C LYS A 131 13.45 8.78 10.08
N ASN A 132 13.29 7.81 9.17
CA ASN A 132 13.99 7.82 7.89
C ASN A 132 13.03 8.23 6.77
N GLN A 133 13.16 9.46 6.33
CA GLN A 133 12.40 10.04 5.22
C GLN A 133 13.17 9.99 3.89
N ASN A 134 14.45 9.59 3.89
CA ASN A 134 15.29 9.51 2.71
C ASN A 134 15.13 8.16 1.97
N VAL A 135 13.90 7.67 1.93
CA VAL A 135 13.51 6.46 1.22
C VAL A 135 12.39 6.78 0.25
N THR A 136 12.29 6.00 -0.81
CA THR A 136 11.19 6.09 -1.77
C THR A 136 10.43 4.76 -1.82
N SER A 137 9.37 4.68 -2.61
CA SER A 137 8.57 3.47 -2.75
C SER A 137 9.11 2.52 -3.82
N SER A 138 8.63 1.26 -3.79
CA SER A 138 8.92 0.28 -4.84
C SER A 138 8.44 0.75 -6.20
N LEU A 139 7.23 1.31 -6.29
CA LEU A 139 6.70 1.85 -7.55
C LEU A 139 7.60 2.96 -8.11
N ALA A 140 8.07 3.89 -7.26
CA ALA A 140 8.97 4.94 -7.70
C ALA A 140 10.30 4.37 -8.22
N HIS A 141 10.86 3.36 -7.54
CA HIS A 141 12.05 2.67 -8.03
C HIS A 141 11.83 2.03 -9.40
N ASP A 142 10.69 1.39 -9.61
CA ASP A 142 10.39 0.72 -10.89
C ASP A 142 10.14 1.72 -12.00
N VAL A 143 9.39 2.80 -11.74
CA VAL A 143 9.15 3.89 -12.70
C VAL A 143 10.48 4.56 -13.11
N MET A 144 11.31 4.97 -12.14
CA MET A 144 12.61 5.59 -12.43
C MET A 144 13.57 4.64 -13.19
N ALA A 145 13.49 3.35 -12.90
CA ALA A 145 14.31 2.32 -13.56
C ALA A 145 13.67 1.78 -14.85
N ARG A 146 12.52 2.32 -15.28
CA ARG A 146 11.77 1.88 -16.47
C ARG A 146 11.49 0.37 -16.47
N ARG A 147 11.08 -0.15 -15.33
CA ARG A 147 10.74 -1.57 -15.17
C ARG A 147 9.23 -1.78 -15.18
N PRO A 148 8.76 -3.01 -15.49
CA PRO A 148 7.37 -3.39 -15.23
C PRO A 148 7.01 -3.05 -13.78
N ASN A 149 5.83 -2.45 -13.57
CA ASN A 149 5.44 -1.92 -12.28
C ASN A 149 3.96 -2.19 -11.96
N GLU A 150 3.56 -1.92 -10.72
CA GLU A 150 2.24 -2.21 -10.19
C GLU A 150 1.27 -1.02 -10.26
N LEU A 151 1.49 -0.02 -11.13
CA LEU A 151 0.62 1.16 -11.25
C LEU A 151 -0.85 0.78 -11.49
N GLU A 152 -1.10 -0.18 -12.38
CA GLU A 152 -2.46 -0.65 -12.66
C GLU A 152 -3.11 -1.38 -11.48
N THR A 153 -2.31 -2.08 -10.67
CA THR A 153 -2.79 -2.80 -9.48
C THR A 153 -3.25 -1.84 -8.38
N PHE A 154 -2.56 -0.72 -8.21
CA PHE A 154 -2.92 0.29 -7.20
C PHE A 154 -3.82 1.36 -7.80
N SER A 155 -3.26 2.33 -8.49
CA SER A 155 -4.00 3.50 -8.99
C SER A 155 -5.00 3.14 -10.07
N GLY A 156 -4.65 2.21 -10.97
CA GLY A 156 -5.56 1.77 -12.03
C GLY A 156 -6.82 1.12 -11.46
N TYR A 157 -6.66 0.25 -10.45
CA TYR A 157 -7.81 -0.34 -9.74
C TYR A 157 -8.64 0.72 -9.02
N LEU A 158 -7.98 1.66 -8.32
CA LEU A 158 -8.67 2.72 -7.57
C LEU A 158 -9.52 3.61 -8.51
N VAL A 159 -8.93 4.09 -9.60
CA VAL A 159 -9.62 4.94 -10.59
C VAL A 159 -10.79 4.20 -11.25
N LYS A 160 -10.58 2.97 -11.72
CA LYS A 160 -11.65 2.16 -12.33
C LYS A 160 -12.79 1.87 -11.35
N THR A 161 -12.48 1.70 -10.08
CA THR A 161 -13.49 1.46 -9.05
C THR A 161 -14.27 2.73 -8.73
N ALA A 162 -13.60 3.88 -8.63
CA ALA A 162 -14.22 5.18 -8.45
C ALA A 162 -15.20 5.51 -9.59
N GLU A 163 -14.79 5.27 -10.84
CA GLU A 163 -15.66 5.46 -12.01
C GLU A 163 -16.93 4.58 -11.95
N LYS A 164 -16.79 3.31 -11.55
CA LYS A 164 -17.94 2.40 -11.40
C LYS A 164 -18.91 2.83 -10.29
N LEU A 165 -18.38 3.45 -9.24
CA LEU A 165 -19.16 3.93 -8.09
C LEU A 165 -19.70 5.35 -8.29
N GLY A 166 -19.27 6.06 -9.33
CA GLY A 166 -19.64 7.46 -9.56
C GLY A 166 -19.05 8.42 -8.52
N ILE A 167 -17.87 8.08 -7.96
CA ILE A 167 -17.16 8.87 -6.95
C ILE A 167 -16.00 9.58 -7.61
N ASP A 168 -15.89 10.90 -7.37
CA ASP A 168 -14.81 11.70 -7.91
C ASP A 168 -13.55 11.61 -7.00
N ILE A 169 -12.40 11.29 -7.62
CA ILE A 169 -11.09 11.21 -6.98
C ILE A 169 -10.05 11.95 -7.85
N PRO A 170 -10.17 13.28 -7.96
CA PRO A 170 -9.46 14.04 -8.98
C PRO A 170 -7.95 13.98 -8.88
N LEU A 171 -7.38 13.95 -7.67
CA LEU A 171 -5.95 13.93 -7.48
C LEU A 171 -5.35 12.56 -7.83
N SER A 172 -5.97 11.48 -7.37
CA SER A 172 -5.57 10.11 -7.72
C SER A 172 -5.63 9.87 -9.23
N LYS A 173 -6.69 10.35 -9.88
CA LYS A 173 -6.86 10.26 -11.34
C LYS A 173 -5.77 11.04 -12.07
N LYS A 174 -5.52 12.29 -11.68
CA LYS A 174 -4.45 13.13 -12.25
C LYS A 174 -3.09 12.45 -12.18
N PHE A 175 -2.73 11.91 -11.02
CA PHE A 175 -1.42 11.27 -10.83
C PHE A 175 -1.32 9.96 -11.60
N TYR A 176 -2.39 9.16 -11.60
CA TYR A 176 -2.45 7.93 -12.38
C TYR A 176 -2.27 8.18 -13.88
N GLU A 177 -3.01 9.13 -14.46
CA GLU A 177 -2.93 9.46 -15.89
C GLU A 177 -1.51 9.92 -16.27
N ALA A 178 -0.90 10.80 -15.47
CA ALA A 178 0.45 11.28 -15.71
C ALA A 178 1.52 10.15 -15.63
N LEU A 179 1.38 9.24 -14.66
CA LEU A 179 2.29 8.10 -14.53
C LEU A 179 2.07 7.09 -15.67
N LYS A 180 0.83 6.84 -16.04
CA LYS A 180 0.50 5.96 -17.16
C LYS A 180 1.08 6.45 -18.48
N GLU A 181 0.97 7.74 -18.75
CA GLU A 181 1.58 8.35 -19.94
C GLU A 181 3.10 8.15 -19.95
N ARG A 182 3.79 8.39 -18.83
CA ARG A 182 5.24 8.19 -18.72
C ARG A 182 5.67 6.74 -18.93
N THR A 183 4.87 5.78 -18.45
CA THR A 183 5.21 4.35 -18.52
C THR A 183 4.74 3.66 -19.79
N SER A 184 3.84 4.29 -20.57
CA SER A 184 3.32 3.77 -21.85
C SER A 184 4.04 4.31 -23.08
N SER A 185 4.90 5.32 -22.93
CA SER A 185 5.61 6.00 -24.05
C SER A 185 6.84 5.23 -24.54
N GLU A 186 6.93 3.95 -24.25
CA GLU A 186 7.95 3.00 -24.68
C GLU A 186 7.31 1.78 -25.34
#